data_80b1646ccf8e7bef374da134d1b92c6e
#
_entry.id   80b1646ccf8e7bef374da134d1b92c6e
#
_cell.length_a   1.000
_cell.length_b   1.000
_cell.length_c   1.000
_cell.angle_alpha   90.00
_cell.angle_beta   90.00
_cell.angle_gamma   90.00
#
_symmetry.space_group_name_H-M   'P 1'
#
loop_
_entity.id
_entity.type
_entity.pdbx_description
1 polymer ?
#
loop_
_entity_poly.entity_id
_entity_poly.type
_entity_poly.pdbx_seq_one_letter_code
_entity_poly.pdbx_strand_id
1 'polypeptide(L)'
;GPPTGMLTVVVSMVWVFYNLIVLGGAVAVSVESKQVRRSHRVEMTMPAAIAREDGHLFSCTVQDFSDGGLGIKINGQAQILEGQKVNLLLKRGQQEYVFPTQVARVMGNEVGLKLMPLTTQQHIDFVQCTFARADTWALWQDSYPEDKPLESLLDILKLGFRGYRHLAEFAPSSVK
;
A
#
# COMPACT_ATOMS: atom_id res chain seq x y z
N GLY A 1 -21.98 31.44 43.94
CA GLY A 1 -22.43 30.47 42.97
C GLY A 1 -21.39 29.37 42.80
N PRO A 2 -21.78 28.12 42.68
CA PRO A 2 -20.83 27.02 42.78
C PRO A 2 -19.89 26.97 41.56
N PRO A 3 -18.63 26.57 41.74
CA PRO A 3 -17.64 26.41 40.69
C PRO A 3 -17.99 25.25 39.72
N THR A 4 -19.03 24.48 40.03
CA THR A 4 -19.51 23.32 39.24
C THR A 4 -19.99 23.71 37.84
N GLY A 5 -20.62 24.89 37.65
CA GLY A 5 -21.08 25.34 36.34
C GLY A 5 -19.92 25.63 35.36
N MET A 6 -18.88 26.26 35.87
CA MET A 6 -17.68 26.55 35.06
C MET A 6 -16.91 25.28 34.66
N LEU A 7 -16.80 24.32 35.57
CA LEU A 7 -16.17 23.02 35.30
C LEU A 7 -16.97 22.27 34.21
N THR A 8 -18.28 22.24 34.30
CA THR A 8 -19.15 21.59 33.29
C THR A 8 -18.98 22.21 31.91
N VAL A 9 -18.91 23.55 31.83
CA VAL A 9 -18.64 24.22 30.55
C VAL A 9 -17.29 23.84 29.97
N VAL A 10 -16.23 23.86 30.80
CA VAL A 10 -14.89 23.47 30.36
C VAL A 10 -14.84 22.05 29.86
N VAL A 11 -15.41 21.09 30.59
CA VAL A 11 -15.47 19.69 30.19
C VAL A 11 -16.25 19.51 28.88
N SER A 12 -17.37 20.22 28.75
CA SER A 12 -18.18 20.20 27.51
C SER A 12 -17.41 20.76 26.31
N MET A 13 -16.64 21.85 26.51
CA MET A 13 -15.79 22.40 25.45
C MET A 13 -14.70 21.42 25.01
N VAL A 14 -14.03 20.80 25.95
CA VAL A 14 -13.00 19.77 25.64
C VAL A 14 -13.62 18.62 24.87
N TRP A 15 -14.80 18.16 25.27
CA TRP A 15 -15.51 17.08 24.59
C TRP A 15 -15.91 17.44 23.16
N VAL A 16 -16.47 18.63 22.96
CA VAL A 16 -16.81 19.14 21.63
C VAL A 16 -15.58 19.25 20.74
N PHE A 17 -14.48 19.78 21.29
CA PHE A 17 -13.24 19.91 20.54
C PHE A 17 -12.68 18.56 20.11
N TYR A 18 -12.69 17.57 21.01
CA TYR A 18 -12.32 16.19 20.69
C TYR A 18 -13.17 15.59 19.55
N ASN A 19 -14.49 15.74 19.65
CA ASN A 19 -15.38 15.23 18.59
C ASN A 19 -15.15 15.91 17.24
N LEU A 20 -14.85 17.22 17.23
CA LEU A 20 -14.51 17.94 16.01
C LEU A 20 -13.22 17.37 15.37
N ILE A 21 -12.19 17.11 16.17
CA ILE A 21 -10.94 16.52 15.65
C ILE A 21 -11.20 15.12 15.04
N VAL A 22 -11.96 14.29 15.74
CA VAL A 22 -12.32 12.94 15.25
C VAL A 22 -13.13 13.01 13.95
N LEU A 23 -14.11 13.91 13.88
CA LEU A 23 -14.91 14.10 12.68
C LEU A 23 -14.08 14.60 11.50
N GLY A 24 -13.19 15.57 11.73
CA GLY A 24 -12.27 16.06 10.71
C GLY A 24 -11.33 14.97 10.19
N GLY A 25 -10.82 14.12 11.08
CA GLY A 25 -10.03 12.94 10.72
C GLY A 25 -10.82 11.93 9.88
N ALA A 26 -12.07 11.64 10.27
CA ALA A 26 -12.93 10.72 9.54
C ALA A 26 -13.22 11.22 8.10
N VAL A 27 -13.49 12.53 7.95
CA VAL A 27 -13.68 13.15 6.63
C VAL A 27 -12.42 13.06 5.80
N ALA A 28 -11.25 13.37 6.36
CA ALA A 28 -9.98 13.30 5.65
C ALA A 28 -9.71 11.88 5.13
N VAL A 29 -9.90 10.86 5.97
CA VAL A 29 -9.77 9.44 5.59
C VAL A 29 -10.77 9.05 4.52
N SER A 30 -12.01 9.52 4.59
CA SER A 30 -13.04 9.23 3.58
C SER A 30 -12.71 9.81 2.20
N VAL A 31 -12.08 10.97 2.16
CA VAL A 31 -11.63 11.61 0.90
C VAL A 31 -10.39 10.91 0.35
N GLU A 32 -9.48 10.49 1.23
CA GLU A 32 -8.22 9.84 0.85
C GLU A 32 -8.40 8.36 0.44
N SER A 33 -9.51 7.73 0.81
CA SER A 33 -9.80 6.31 0.54
C SER A 33 -9.83 5.92 -0.94
N LYS A 34 -9.85 6.88 -1.86
CA LYS A 34 -9.73 6.59 -3.31
C LYS A 34 -8.36 6.07 -3.74
N GLN A 35 -7.33 6.17 -2.90
CA GLN A 35 -5.97 5.70 -3.20
C GLN A 35 -5.49 4.56 -2.31
N VAL A 36 -6.31 4.02 -1.42
CA VAL A 36 -5.91 2.90 -0.58
C VAL A 36 -5.70 1.67 -1.45
N ARG A 37 -4.45 1.24 -1.57
CA ARG A 37 -4.10 -0.05 -2.16
C ARG A 37 -4.87 -1.14 -1.42
N ARG A 38 -5.60 -1.97 -2.17
CA ARG A 38 -6.46 -3.02 -1.60
C ARG A 38 -5.70 -4.11 -0.84
N SER A 39 -4.39 -4.19 -1.03
CA SER A 39 -3.55 -5.20 -0.39
C SER A 39 -2.27 -4.58 0.17
N HIS A 40 -1.91 -5.02 1.36
CA HIS A 40 -0.63 -4.72 1.98
C HIS A 40 0.51 -5.25 1.11
N ARG A 41 1.58 -4.48 0.94
CA ARG A 41 2.78 -4.92 0.24
C ARG A 41 3.87 -5.27 1.24
N VAL A 42 4.49 -6.40 0.99
CA VAL A 42 5.65 -6.85 1.75
C VAL A 42 6.89 -6.53 0.94
N GLU A 43 7.78 -5.75 1.50
CA GLU A 43 9.06 -5.43 0.89
C GLU A 43 10.01 -6.62 1.07
N MET A 44 10.57 -7.09 -0.03
CA MET A 44 11.50 -8.19 -0.02
C MET A 44 12.31 -8.22 -1.31
N THR A 45 13.61 -8.37 -1.19
CA THR A 45 14.50 -8.50 -2.32
C THR A 45 14.72 -9.97 -2.67
N MET A 46 14.21 -10.40 -3.81
CA MET A 46 14.30 -11.78 -4.26
C MET A 46 14.66 -11.85 -5.75
N PRO A 47 15.65 -12.68 -6.14
CA PRO A 47 15.99 -12.88 -7.55
C PRO A 47 14.83 -13.61 -8.26
N ALA A 48 14.50 -13.14 -9.45
CA ALA A 48 13.45 -13.68 -10.31
C ALA A 48 13.82 -13.52 -11.78
N ALA A 49 13.00 -14.07 -12.65
CA ALA A 49 13.07 -13.81 -14.08
C ALA A 49 11.68 -13.60 -14.64
N ILE A 50 11.59 -12.87 -15.73
CA ILE A 50 10.37 -12.76 -16.52
C ILE A 50 10.61 -13.31 -17.91
N ALA A 51 9.68 -14.12 -18.38
CA ALA A 51 9.65 -14.65 -19.73
C ALA A 51 8.57 -13.92 -20.54
N ARG A 52 8.94 -13.34 -21.65
CA ARG A 52 8.02 -12.76 -22.61
C ARG A 52 7.44 -13.85 -23.52
N GLU A 53 6.32 -13.60 -24.17
CA GLU A 53 5.66 -14.57 -25.08
C GLU A 53 6.54 -15.00 -26.26
N ASP A 54 7.52 -14.18 -26.64
CA ASP A 54 8.51 -14.49 -27.69
C ASP A 54 9.68 -15.39 -27.20
N GLY A 55 9.65 -15.84 -25.94
CA GLY A 55 10.67 -16.70 -25.34
C GLY A 55 11.88 -15.95 -24.75
N HIS A 56 11.94 -14.62 -24.85
CA HIS A 56 13.03 -13.87 -24.23
C HIS A 56 12.89 -13.84 -22.70
N LEU A 57 14.00 -14.18 -22.03
CA LEU A 57 14.10 -14.17 -20.57
C LEU A 57 14.87 -12.93 -20.12
N PHE A 58 14.32 -12.23 -19.14
CA PHE A 58 14.95 -11.08 -18.50
C PHE A 58 15.14 -11.38 -17.02
N SER A 59 16.37 -11.25 -16.54
CA SER A 59 16.66 -11.32 -15.11
C SER A 59 16.11 -10.09 -14.41
N CYS A 60 15.46 -10.30 -13.29
CA CYS A 60 14.89 -9.22 -12.47
C CYS A 60 15.00 -9.53 -10.98
N THR A 61 14.70 -8.54 -10.18
CA THR A 61 14.66 -8.64 -8.73
C THR A 61 13.27 -8.21 -8.27
N VAL A 62 12.58 -9.06 -7.53
CA VAL A 62 11.34 -8.67 -6.84
C VAL A 62 11.70 -7.70 -5.72
N GLN A 63 11.02 -6.58 -5.63
CA GLN A 63 11.22 -5.57 -4.60
C GLN A 63 10.10 -5.57 -3.56
N ASP A 64 8.89 -5.79 -4.01
CA ASP A 64 7.71 -5.91 -3.16
C ASP A 64 6.70 -6.87 -3.79
N PHE A 65 5.83 -7.42 -2.98
CA PHE A 65 4.72 -8.25 -3.43
C PHE A 65 3.48 -8.08 -2.56
N SER A 66 2.35 -8.43 -3.14
CA SER A 66 1.05 -8.43 -2.49
C SER A 66 0.22 -9.60 -3.03
N ASP A 67 -0.97 -9.79 -2.50
CA ASP A 67 -1.88 -10.83 -2.98
C ASP A 67 -2.27 -10.66 -4.46
N GLY A 68 -2.28 -9.45 -4.98
CA GLY A 68 -2.69 -9.16 -6.37
C GLY A 68 -1.56 -8.87 -7.36
N GLY A 69 -0.29 -8.82 -6.93
CA GLY A 69 0.82 -8.48 -7.82
C GLY A 69 2.15 -8.24 -7.15
N LEU A 70 3.14 -7.89 -7.96
CA LEU A 70 4.52 -7.69 -7.54
C LEU A 70 5.10 -6.42 -8.16
N GLY A 71 6.02 -5.79 -7.43
CA GLY A 71 6.97 -4.83 -7.97
C GLY A 71 8.29 -5.52 -8.27
N ILE A 72 8.78 -5.38 -9.49
CA ILE A 72 10.07 -5.93 -9.90
C ILE A 72 10.97 -4.83 -10.44
N LYS A 73 12.27 -5.03 -10.29
CA LYS A 73 13.31 -4.23 -10.95
C LYS A 73 14.04 -5.08 -11.95
N ILE A 74 14.06 -4.66 -13.19
CA ILE A 74 14.73 -5.38 -14.27
C ILE A 74 16.23 -5.06 -14.26
N ASN A 75 17.04 -6.10 -14.38
CA ASN A 75 18.49 -5.98 -14.45
C ASN A 75 18.90 -5.81 -15.93
N GLY A 76 18.98 -4.56 -16.40
CA GLY A 76 19.34 -4.24 -17.78
C GLY A 76 18.24 -3.50 -18.55
N GLN A 77 18.43 -3.38 -19.86
CA GLN A 77 17.45 -2.79 -20.75
C GLN A 77 16.50 -3.87 -21.27
N ALA A 78 15.23 -3.79 -20.87
CA ALA A 78 14.18 -4.62 -21.43
C ALA A 78 13.09 -3.72 -22.00
N GLN A 79 12.73 -3.94 -23.24
CA GLN A 79 11.57 -3.30 -23.86
C GLN A 79 10.31 -4.05 -23.43
N ILE A 80 9.72 -3.60 -22.33
CA ILE A 80 8.47 -4.12 -21.79
C ILE A 80 7.44 -3.01 -21.85
N LEU A 81 6.26 -3.35 -22.34
CA LEU A 81 5.15 -2.42 -22.50
C LEU A 81 4.05 -2.69 -21.49
N GLU A 82 3.37 -1.63 -21.05
CA GLU A 82 2.18 -1.77 -20.21
C GLU A 82 1.10 -2.58 -20.93
N GLY A 83 0.39 -3.42 -20.19
CA GLY A 83 -0.62 -4.33 -20.72
C GLY A 83 -0.07 -5.63 -21.29
N GLN A 84 1.23 -5.76 -21.51
CA GLN A 84 1.86 -6.96 -22.04
C GLN A 84 1.73 -8.14 -21.05
N LYS A 85 1.43 -9.33 -21.58
CA LYS A 85 1.45 -10.55 -20.79
C LYS A 85 2.85 -11.09 -20.73
N VAL A 86 3.29 -11.45 -19.52
CA VAL A 86 4.60 -12.04 -19.25
C VAL A 86 4.46 -13.12 -18.19
N ASN A 87 5.33 -14.09 -18.21
CA ASN A 87 5.39 -15.13 -17.21
C ASN A 87 6.47 -14.79 -16.19
N LEU A 88 6.10 -14.70 -14.91
CA LEU A 88 7.04 -14.53 -13.82
C LEU A 88 7.56 -15.89 -13.37
N LEU A 89 8.88 -16.03 -13.30
CA LEU A 89 9.56 -17.23 -12.84
C LEU A 89 10.16 -16.96 -11.46
N LEU A 90 9.72 -17.71 -10.47
CA LEU A 90 10.24 -17.69 -9.11
C LEU A 90 10.90 -19.05 -8.79
N LYS A 91 12.03 -19.01 -8.08
CA LYS A 91 12.73 -20.22 -7.61
C LYS A 91 12.51 -20.45 -6.12
N ARG A 92 12.19 -21.69 -5.77
CA ARG A 92 12.15 -22.16 -4.40
C ARG A 92 12.98 -23.43 -4.28
N GLY A 93 14.16 -23.32 -3.66
CA GLY A 93 15.15 -24.41 -3.68
C GLY A 93 15.62 -24.70 -5.09
N GLN A 94 15.45 -25.94 -5.54
CA GLN A 94 15.81 -26.40 -6.89
C GLN A 94 14.64 -26.35 -7.88
N GLN A 95 13.45 -25.97 -7.41
CA GLN A 95 12.25 -25.94 -8.25
C GLN A 95 11.98 -24.52 -8.75
N GLU A 96 11.52 -24.43 -9.97
CA GLU A 96 11.12 -23.22 -10.65
C GLU A 96 9.60 -23.22 -10.87
N TYR A 97 8.97 -22.12 -10.52
CA TYR A 97 7.52 -21.92 -10.60
C TYR A 97 7.20 -20.78 -11.54
N VAL A 98 6.22 -20.98 -12.39
CA VAL A 98 5.82 -20.02 -13.42
C VAL A 98 4.44 -19.47 -13.09
N PHE A 99 4.33 -18.13 -13.04
CA PHE A 99 3.10 -17.43 -12.73
C PHE A 99 2.72 -16.51 -13.89
N PRO A 100 1.52 -16.67 -14.47
CA PRO A 100 1.04 -15.77 -15.51
C PRO A 100 0.76 -14.39 -14.91
N THR A 101 1.37 -13.37 -15.49
CA THR A 101 1.25 -11.99 -15.05
C THR A 101 1.01 -11.04 -16.22
N GLN A 102 0.49 -9.87 -15.92
CA GLN A 102 0.34 -8.77 -16.87
C GLN A 102 1.07 -7.54 -16.35
N VAL A 103 1.78 -6.86 -17.22
CA VAL A 103 2.44 -5.60 -16.91
C VAL A 103 1.38 -4.52 -16.64
N ALA A 104 1.32 -4.06 -15.40
CA ALA A 104 0.36 -3.04 -14.97
C ALA A 104 0.93 -1.62 -15.11
N ARG A 105 2.25 -1.47 -14.94
CA ARG A 105 2.95 -0.17 -15.00
C ARG A 105 4.42 -0.36 -15.29
N VAL A 106 5.01 0.57 -16.03
CA VAL A 106 6.45 0.63 -16.30
C VAL A 106 6.98 2.00 -15.90
N MET A 107 8.01 2.04 -15.05
CA MET A 107 8.69 3.27 -14.62
C MET A 107 10.20 3.06 -14.71
N GLY A 108 10.78 3.36 -15.86
CA GLY A 108 12.20 3.05 -16.11
C GLY A 108 12.48 1.56 -16.01
N ASN A 109 13.30 1.15 -15.05
CA ASN A 109 13.62 -0.26 -14.78
C ASN A 109 12.65 -0.92 -13.78
N GLU A 110 11.75 -0.16 -13.18
CA GLU A 110 10.75 -0.67 -12.24
C GLU A 110 9.46 -1.01 -12.96
N VAL A 111 8.98 -2.21 -12.77
CA VAL A 111 7.80 -2.74 -13.44
C VAL A 111 6.83 -3.30 -12.39
N GLY A 112 5.61 -2.81 -12.42
CA GLY A 112 4.51 -3.38 -11.65
C GLY A 112 3.85 -4.50 -12.43
N LEU A 113 3.82 -5.69 -11.85
CA LEU A 113 3.15 -6.87 -12.41
C LEU A 113 1.85 -7.15 -11.65
N LYS A 114 0.79 -7.41 -12.37
CA LYS A 114 -0.47 -7.89 -11.83
C LYS A 114 -0.57 -9.38 -12.09
N LEU A 115 -0.89 -10.17 -11.06
CA LEU A 115 -1.17 -11.58 -11.23
C LEU A 115 -2.43 -11.79 -12.06
N MET A 116 -2.35 -12.66 -13.04
CA MET A 116 -3.52 -13.17 -13.76
C MET A 116 -4.26 -14.18 -12.85
N PRO A 117 -5.51 -14.55 -13.16
CA PRO A 117 -6.21 -15.57 -12.40
C PRO A 117 -5.38 -16.87 -12.32
N LEU A 118 -5.05 -17.27 -11.10
CA LEU A 118 -4.26 -18.45 -10.78
C LEU A 118 -5.18 -19.63 -10.47
N THR A 119 -4.75 -20.84 -10.79
CA THR A 119 -5.36 -22.05 -10.24
C THR A 119 -5.08 -22.13 -8.74
N THR A 120 -5.85 -22.92 -8.01
CA THR A 120 -5.63 -23.10 -6.56
C THR A 120 -4.21 -23.58 -6.26
N GLN A 121 -3.67 -24.49 -7.08
CA GLN A 121 -2.29 -24.96 -6.90
C GLN A 121 -1.27 -23.86 -7.15
N GLN A 122 -1.41 -23.08 -8.21
CA GLN A 122 -0.54 -21.93 -8.49
C GLN A 122 -0.61 -20.87 -7.38
N HIS A 123 -1.79 -20.67 -6.77
CA HIS A 123 -1.92 -19.74 -5.66
C HIS A 123 -1.16 -20.24 -4.42
N ILE A 124 -1.26 -21.53 -4.10
CA ILE A 124 -0.48 -22.16 -3.03
C ILE A 124 1.02 -22.01 -3.30
N ASP A 125 1.45 -22.33 -4.52
CA ASP A 125 2.86 -22.22 -4.92
C ASP A 125 3.35 -20.78 -4.84
N PHE A 126 2.55 -19.79 -5.23
CA PHE A 126 2.87 -18.38 -5.13
C PHE A 126 3.07 -17.95 -3.67
N VAL A 127 2.12 -18.31 -2.78
CA VAL A 127 2.24 -18.03 -1.34
C VAL A 127 3.49 -18.68 -0.75
N GLN A 128 3.81 -19.90 -1.17
CA GLN A 128 5.02 -20.58 -0.72
C GLN A 128 6.32 -19.98 -1.25
N CYS A 129 6.29 -19.40 -2.45
CA CYS A 129 7.45 -18.70 -3.02
C CYS A 129 7.66 -17.30 -2.43
N THR A 130 6.64 -16.69 -1.84
CA THR A 130 6.63 -15.31 -1.36
C THR A 130 6.40 -15.23 0.15
N PHE A 131 5.17 -15.32 0.61
CA PHE A 131 4.78 -15.09 2.01
C PHE A 131 5.28 -16.15 2.99
N ALA A 132 5.44 -17.40 2.57
CA ALA A 132 5.86 -18.50 3.44
C ALA A 132 7.38 -18.67 3.55
N ARG A 133 8.16 -17.76 3.00
CA ARG A 133 9.63 -17.77 3.14
C ARG A 133 10.02 -17.21 4.51
N ALA A 134 10.97 -17.86 5.17
CA ALA A 134 11.46 -17.43 6.48
C ALA A 134 12.12 -16.03 6.44
N ASP A 135 12.80 -15.71 5.33
CA ASP A 135 13.48 -14.43 5.11
C ASP A 135 12.51 -13.27 4.83
N THR A 136 11.28 -13.53 4.41
CA THR A 136 10.25 -12.51 4.21
C THR A 136 9.94 -11.73 5.49
N TRP A 137 9.98 -12.38 6.62
CA TRP A 137 9.61 -11.80 7.92
C TRP A 137 10.80 -11.26 8.71
N ALA A 138 12.03 -11.57 8.27
CA ALA A 138 13.24 -11.10 8.93
C ALA A 138 13.37 -9.56 8.90
N LEU A 139 12.94 -8.93 7.81
CA LEU A 139 12.98 -7.46 7.64
C LEU A 139 11.77 -6.75 8.24
N TRP A 140 10.72 -7.47 8.61
CA TRP A 140 9.51 -6.85 9.18
C TRP A 140 9.78 -6.20 10.54
N GLN A 141 10.62 -6.81 11.37
CA GLN A 141 10.92 -6.28 12.71
C GLN A 141 11.70 -4.96 12.66
N ASP A 142 12.51 -4.77 11.61
CA ASP A 142 13.31 -3.56 11.43
C ASP A 142 12.53 -2.42 10.76
N SER A 143 11.37 -2.71 10.17
CA SER A 143 10.53 -1.74 9.44
C SER A 143 9.44 -1.09 10.30
N TYR A 144 9.33 -1.46 11.57
CA TYR A 144 8.43 -0.76 12.49
C TYR A 144 9.07 0.58 12.90
N PRO A 145 8.52 1.72 12.47
CA PRO A 145 8.98 2.99 12.99
C PRO A 145 8.73 3.01 14.51
N GLU A 146 9.72 3.47 15.26
CA GLU A 146 9.55 3.68 16.71
C GLU A 146 8.27 4.50 16.95
N ASP A 147 7.44 4.02 17.85
CA ASP A 147 6.23 4.73 18.28
C ASP A 147 6.59 6.11 18.82
N LYS A 148 6.27 7.14 18.06
CA LYS A 148 6.46 8.54 18.44
C LYS A 148 5.11 9.18 18.74
N PRO A 149 4.60 9.05 19.95
CA PRO A 149 3.22 9.43 20.29
C PRO A 149 2.94 10.91 20.06
N LEU A 150 3.92 11.80 20.23
CA LEU A 150 3.75 13.23 19.98
C LEU A 150 3.67 13.56 18.49
N GLU A 151 4.45 12.88 17.63
CA GLU A 151 4.37 13.05 16.17
C GLU A 151 3.03 12.52 15.66
N SER A 152 2.58 11.37 16.13
CA SER A 152 1.28 10.80 15.81
C SER A 152 0.13 11.72 16.20
N LEU A 153 0.20 12.37 17.36
CA LEU A 153 -0.80 13.36 17.78
C LEU A 153 -0.85 14.57 16.85
N LEU A 154 0.31 15.09 16.47
CA LEU A 154 0.43 16.21 15.53
C LEU A 154 -0.11 15.85 14.15
N ASP A 155 0.12 14.62 13.69
CA ASP A 155 -0.38 14.13 12.41
C ASP A 155 -1.90 13.95 12.42
N ILE A 156 -2.48 13.49 13.54
CA ILE A 156 -3.95 13.45 13.72
C ILE A 156 -4.54 14.86 13.66
N LEU A 157 -3.92 15.84 14.32
CA LEU A 157 -4.38 17.23 14.26
C LEU A 157 -4.30 17.80 12.85
N LYS A 158 -3.17 17.60 12.14
CA LYS A 158 -3.02 18.02 10.74
C LYS A 158 -4.05 17.37 9.83
N LEU A 159 -4.31 16.07 10.02
CA LEU A 159 -5.30 15.31 9.26
C LEU A 159 -6.71 15.88 9.49
N GLY A 160 -7.07 16.18 10.74
CA GLY A 160 -8.34 16.82 11.10
C GLY A 160 -8.51 18.18 10.41
N PHE A 161 -7.49 19.04 10.44
CA PHE A 161 -7.53 20.33 9.74
C PHE A 161 -7.65 20.18 8.23
N ARG A 162 -6.97 19.22 7.61
CA ARG A 162 -7.10 18.92 6.18
C ARG A 162 -8.52 18.52 5.82
N GLY A 163 -9.16 17.67 6.64
CA GLY A 163 -10.56 17.26 6.44
C GLY A 163 -11.53 18.45 6.43
N TYR A 164 -11.38 19.40 7.34
CA TYR A 164 -12.21 20.62 7.36
C TYR A 164 -11.98 21.54 6.16
N ARG A 165 -10.74 21.67 5.68
CA ARG A 165 -10.48 22.43 4.46
C ARG A 165 -11.23 21.85 3.26
N HIS A 166 -11.22 20.52 3.09
CA HIS A 166 -11.97 19.87 2.03
C HIS A 166 -13.48 20.11 2.14
N LEU A 167 -14.05 20.06 3.36
CA LEU A 167 -15.46 20.38 3.55
C LEU A 167 -15.80 21.83 3.16
N ALA A 168 -14.91 22.77 3.45
CA ALA A 168 -15.10 24.18 3.10
C ALA A 168 -15.07 24.42 1.56
N GLU A 169 -14.30 23.64 0.83
CA GLU A 169 -14.24 23.69 -0.64
C GLU A 169 -15.52 23.13 -1.31
N PHE A 170 -16.22 22.22 -0.64
CA PHE A 170 -17.47 21.64 -1.12
C PHE A 170 -18.73 22.37 -0.63
N ALA A 171 -18.60 23.38 0.24
CA ALA A 171 -19.73 24.20 0.64
C ALA A 171 -20.27 24.96 -0.59
N PRO A 172 -21.53 24.77 -1.01
CA PRO A 172 -22.08 25.49 -2.13
C PRO A 172 -22.01 26.98 -1.81
N SER A 173 -21.37 27.75 -2.67
CA SER A 173 -21.43 29.20 -2.65
C SER A 173 -22.94 29.58 -2.72
N SER A 174 -23.47 30.03 -1.60
CA SER A 174 -24.86 30.47 -1.50
C SER A 174 -25.14 31.48 -2.59
N VAL A 175 -26.05 31.07 -3.48
CA VAL A 175 -26.67 31.87 -4.52
C VAL A 175 -27.10 33.22 -3.92
N LYS A 176 -26.59 34.29 -4.50
CA LYS A 176 -27.19 35.62 -4.36
C LYS A 176 -28.38 35.70 -5.27
#